data_3b71c51bc905988493311de59461a9f1
#
_entry.id   3b71c51bc905988493311de59461a9f1
#
_cell.length_a   1.000
_cell.length_b   1.000
_cell.length_c   1.000
_cell.angle_alpha   90.00
_cell.angle_beta   90.00
_cell.angle_gamma   90.00
#
_symmetry.space_group_name_H-M   'P 1'
#
loop_
_entity.id
_entity.type
_entity.pdbx_description
1 polymer ?
#
loop_
_entity_poly.entity_id
_entity_poly.type
_entity_poly.pdbx_seq_one_letter_code
_entity_poly.pdbx_strand_id
1 'polypeptide(L)'
;MGSIKIPIETSARHIHISREDFEKLFGEGKELTFVKELSQPGQYLAKERVTIAGPRGTFENVAILGPFRKETQVELSLTDTRKIGVAGVIRQSGDVADTPGCKLIAGDRELEIERGVIVAKRHIHMTPGDAVKMRLKDNEEVFVITQSFDRALIYANVVVRISWDYRLSMHVDTDEANAFASDVAPTGAILKLFDGQTYSLQQWADEIQSGINR
;
A
#
# COMPACT_ATOMS: atom_id res chain seq x y z
N MET A 1 -23.72 -14.82 9.36
CA MET A 1 -22.25 -14.97 9.53
C MET A 1 -21.70 -13.59 9.76
N GLY A 2 -20.97 -13.37 10.90
CA GLY A 2 -20.39 -12.06 11.16
C GLY A 2 -19.39 -11.66 10.08
N SER A 3 -19.38 -10.39 9.67
CA SER A 3 -18.40 -9.86 8.73
C SER A 3 -16.99 -10.03 9.32
N ILE A 4 -16.06 -10.56 8.53
CA ILE A 4 -14.66 -10.68 8.95
C ILE A 4 -14.06 -9.27 8.97
N LYS A 5 -13.56 -8.86 10.14
CA LYS A 5 -12.85 -7.59 10.25
C LYS A 5 -11.45 -7.72 9.67
N ILE A 6 -11.10 -6.79 8.79
CA ILE A 6 -9.79 -6.72 8.13
C ILE A 6 -9.04 -5.54 8.73
N PRO A 7 -7.88 -5.73 9.35
CA PRO A 7 -7.03 -4.62 9.78
C PRO A 7 -6.68 -3.73 8.58
N ILE A 8 -6.70 -2.41 8.76
CA ILE A 8 -6.27 -1.45 7.73
C ILE A 8 -4.95 -0.83 8.18
N GLU A 9 -3.96 -0.88 7.33
CA GLU A 9 -2.63 -0.35 7.59
C GLU A 9 -2.31 0.78 6.62
N THR A 10 -1.75 1.86 7.17
CA THR A 10 -1.29 2.98 6.36
C THR A 10 0.11 2.72 5.86
N SER A 11 0.28 2.65 4.55
CA SER A 11 1.56 2.60 3.87
C SER A 11 2.01 4.04 3.58
N ALA A 12 2.82 4.62 4.47
CA ALA A 12 3.44 5.92 4.24
C ALA A 12 4.50 5.81 3.13
N ARG A 13 4.99 6.95 2.62
CA ARG A 13 6.04 6.97 1.59
C ARG A 13 7.24 6.13 1.99
N HIS A 14 7.70 5.28 1.06
CA HIS A 14 8.85 4.39 1.27
C HIS A 14 9.42 3.94 -0.07
N ILE A 15 10.54 3.23 0.00
CA ILE A 15 11.22 2.68 -1.16
C ILE A 15 11.44 1.18 -0.97
N HIS A 16 11.17 0.43 -2.02
CA HIS A 16 11.76 -0.88 -2.24
C HIS A 16 12.89 -0.71 -3.24
N ILE A 17 14.07 -1.20 -2.93
CA ILE A 17 15.26 -0.96 -3.74
C ILE A 17 15.80 -2.26 -4.33
N SER A 18 16.36 -2.20 -5.54
CA SER A 18 17.14 -3.29 -6.11
C SER A 18 18.52 -3.36 -5.46
N ARG A 19 19.15 -4.53 -5.48
CA ARG A 19 20.53 -4.66 -4.97
C ARG A 19 21.49 -3.73 -5.71
N GLU A 20 21.39 -3.70 -7.03
CA GLU A 20 22.25 -2.86 -7.88
C GLU A 20 22.14 -1.37 -7.52
N ASP A 21 20.93 -0.85 -7.38
CA ASP A 21 20.71 0.56 -7.05
C ASP A 21 21.12 0.88 -5.60
N PHE A 22 20.93 -0.06 -4.70
CA PHE A 22 21.41 0.07 -3.33
C PHE A 22 22.94 0.17 -3.28
N GLU A 23 23.66 -0.66 -4.02
CA GLU A 23 25.12 -0.61 -4.07
C GLU A 23 25.65 0.69 -4.68
N LYS A 24 24.95 1.24 -5.69
CA LYS A 24 25.29 2.57 -6.24
C LYS A 24 25.17 3.67 -5.18
N LEU A 25 24.16 3.61 -4.32
CA LEU A 25 23.90 4.62 -3.29
C LEU A 25 24.70 4.42 -2.01
N PHE A 26 24.92 3.20 -1.59
CA PHE A 26 25.53 2.90 -0.28
C PHE A 26 26.90 2.22 -0.37
N GLY A 27 27.30 1.73 -1.53
CA GLY A 27 28.59 1.08 -1.80
C GLY A 27 28.44 -0.40 -2.11
N GLU A 28 29.36 -0.86 -2.93
CA GLU A 28 29.43 -2.26 -3.38
C GLU A 28 29.54 -3.22 -2.19
N GLY A 29 28.85 -4.35 -2.26
CA GLY A 29 28.84 -5.39 -1.22
C GLY A 29 28.14 -4.99 0.08
N LYS A 30 27.51 -3.82 0.15
CA LYS A 30 26.70 -3.43 1.30
C LYS A 30 25.37 -4.16 1.30
N GLU A 31 24.82 -4.39 2.48
CA GLU A 31 23.53 -5.03 2.71
C GLU A 31 22.57 -4.09 3.45
N LEU A 32 21.27 -4.32 3.27
CA LEU A 32 20.25 -3.63 4.06
C LEU A 32 20.37 -4.04 5.54
N THR A 33 20.48 -3.06 6.41
CA THR A 33 20.57 -3.31 7.86
C THR A 33 19.16 -3.45 8.44
N PHE A 34 18.85 -4.62 8.93
CA PHE A 34 17.56 -4.92 9.57
C PHE A 34 17.34 -4.05 10.83
N VAL A 35 16.17 -3.46 10.98
CA VAL A 35 15.75 -2.73 12.19
C VAL A 35 14.60 -3.45 12.89
N LYS A 36 13.51 -3.72 12.18
CA LYS A 36 12.33 -4.41 12.71
C LYS A 36 11.50 -5.04 11.60
N GLU A 37 10.80 -6.11 11.92
CA GLU A 37 9.80 -6.69 11.03
C GLU A 37 8.62 -5.76 10.81
N LEU A 38 8.00 -5.88 9.65
CA LEU A 38 6.71 -5.25 9.32
C LEU A 38 5.57 -6.26 9.52
N SER A 39 4.35 -5.79 9.34
CA SER A 39 3.15 -6.64 9.48
C SER A 39 3.10 -7.80 8.49
N GLN A 40 3.58 -7.57 7.26
CA GLN A 40 3.67 -8.62 6.24
C GLN A 40 4.93 -9.46 6.44
N PRO A 41 4.79 -10.80 6.51
CA PRO A 41 5.92 -11.70 6.72
C PRO A 41 7.05 -11.49 5.69
N GLY A 42 8.29 -11.56 6.17
CA GLY A 42 9.48 -11.40 5.33
C GLY A 42 9.80 -9.98 4.90
N GLN A 43 8.95 -9.01 5.21
CA GLN A 43 9.24 -7.60 5.00
C GLN A 43 9.77 -6.95 6.30
N TYR A 44 10.70 -6.04 6.16
CA TYR A 44 11.30 -5.34 7.29
C TYR A 44 11.67 -3.90 6.97
N LEU A 45 11.72 -3.07 8.01
CA LEU A 45 12.28 -1.75 7.94
C LEU A 45 13.81 -1.85 7.95
N ALA A 46 14.48 -1.27 6.96
CA ALA A 46 15.93 -1.12 6.98
C ALA A 46 16.34 0.14 7.75
N LYS A 47 17.60 0.21 8.16
CA LYS A 47 18.20 1.37 8.83
C LYS A 47 18.46 2.51 7.84
N GLU A 48 18.83 2.16 6.64
CA GLU A 48 19.22 3.09 5.59
C GLU A 48 18.05 3.99 5.20
N ARG A 49 18.39 5.23 4.85
CA ARG A 49 17.43 6.26 4.43
C ARG A 49 17.94 6.94 3.19
N VAL A 50 17.01 7.40 2.39
CA VAL A 50 17.29 8.17 1.18
C VAL A 50 16.45 9.44 1.15
N THR A 51 16.92 10.40 0.38
CA THR A 51 16.12 11.54 -0.06
C THR A 51 15.57 11.23 -1.44
N ILE A 52 14.27 11.43 -1.64
CA ILE A 52 13.61 11.40 -2.95
C ILE A 52 13.54 12.84 -3.45
N ALA A 53 14.07 13.10 -4.64
CA ALA A 53 14.01 14.41 -5.28
C ALA A 53 13.30 14.34 -6.63
N GLY A 54 12.35 15.24 -6.80
CA GLY A 54 11.66 15.48 -8.06
C GLY A 54 11.87 16.93 -8.53
N PRO A 55 11.28 17.33 -9.65
CA PRO A 55 11.50 18.66 -10.25
C PRO A 55 11.08 19.85 -9.35
N ARG A 56 10.18 19.65 -8.40
CA ARG A 56 9.60 20.74 -7.58
C ARG A 56 9.87 20.63 -6.09
N GLY A 57 10.46 19.53 -5.64
CA GLY A 57 10.73 19.35 -4.21
C GLY A 57 11.33 18.02 -3.85
N THR A 58 11.59 17.86 -2.56
CA THR A 58 12.25 16.68 -2.00
C THR A 58 11.49 16.13 -0.80
N PHE A 59 11.71 14.86 -0.53
CA PHE A 59 11.39 14.21 0.75
C PHE A 59 12.67 13.61 1.30
N GLU A 60 13.10 14.09 2.44
CA GLU A 60 14.25 13.57 3.15
C GLU A 60 13.89 12.42 4.08
N ASN A 61 14.91 11.64 4.46
CA ASN A 61 14.79 10.57 5.46
C ASN A 61 13.73 9.51 5.14
N VAL A 62 13.55 9.21 3.84
CA VAL A 62 12.57 8.21 3.40
C VAL A 62 13.07 6.80 3.71
N ALA A 63 12.19 5.98 4.25
CA ALA A 63 12.48 4.60 4.65
C ALA A 63 12.71 3.69 3.45
N ILE A 64 13.69 2.79 3.57
CA ILE A 64 13.84 1.64 2.69
C ILE A 64 13.24 0.43 3.38
N LEU A 65 12.41 -0.32 2.65
CA LEU A 65 11.82 -1.57 3.10
C LEU A 65 12.48 -2.75 2.39
N GLY A 66 13.01 -3.67 3.18
CA GLY A 66 13.58 -4.92 2.69
C GLY A 66 12.55 -6.04 2.58
N PRO A 67 12.94 -7.12 1.92
CA PRO A 67 14.23 -7.41 1.29
C PRO A 67 14.44 -6.66 -0.03
N PHE A 68 15.62 -6.80 -0.64
CA PHE A 68 15.88 -6.32 -1.99
C PHE A 68 14.84 -6.84 -2.97
N ARG A 69 14.43 -5.97 -3.91
CA ARG A 69 13.53 -6.34 -5.00
C ARG A 69 14.28 -6.42 -6.33
N LYS A 70 13.60 -6.94 -7.34
CA LYS A 70 14.15 -7.04 -8.69
C LYS A 70 14.36 -5.65 -9.31
N GLU A 71 13.45 -4.73 -9.06
CA GLU A 71 13.49 -3.35 -9.54
C GLU A 71 13.23 -2.38 -8.38
N THR A 72 13.84 -1.20 -8.47
CA THR A 72 13.60 -0.13 -7.50
C THR A 72 12.23 0.49 -7.72
N GLN A 73 11.48 0.64 -6.63
CA GLN A 73 10.14 1.18 -6.62
C GLN A 73 9.99 2.19 -5.48
N VAL A 74 9.49 3.36 -5.80
CA VAL A 74 9.20 4.44 -4.87
C VAL A 74 7.68 4.56 -4.72
N GLU A 75 7.16 4.28 -3.54
CA GLU A 75 5.73 4.39 -3.24
C GLU A 75 5.42 5.73 -2.57
N LEU A 76 4.56 6.51 -3.20
CA LEU A 76 4.14 7.84 -2.76
C LEU A 76 2.62 7.93 -2.77
N SER A 77 2.05 8.85 -1.98
CA SER A 77 0.66 9.25 -2.17
C SER A 77 0.51 10.22 -3.34
N LEU A 78 -0.71 10.47 -3.80
CA LEU A 78 -0.98 11.48 -4.84
C LEU A 78 -0.55 12.89 -4.39
N THR A 79 -0.74 13.22 -3.11
CA THR A 79 -0.29 14.49 -2.54
C THR A 79 1.24 14.59 -2.58
N ASP A 80 1.95 13.50 -2.26
CA ASP A 80 3.40 13.46 -2.30
C ASP A 80 3.94 13.63 -3.74
N THR A 81 3.35 12.94 -4.72
CA THR A 81 3.77 13.07 -6.13
C THR A 81 3.61 14.51 -6.63
N ARG A 82 2.50 15.18 -6.28
CA ARG A 82 2.28 16.60 -6.61
C ARG A 82 3.32 17.51 -5.97
N LYS A 83 3.69 17.24 -4.70
CA LYS A 83 4.67 18.04 -3.97
C LYS A 83 6.05 18.00 -4.62
N ILE A 84 6.52 16.84 -5.05
CA ILE A 84 7.82 16.72 -5.72
C ILE A 84 7.75 16.97 -7.23
N GLY A 85 6.56 17.07 -7.81
CA GLY A 85 6.34 17.43 -9.21
C GLY A 85 6.50 16.29 -10.19
N VAL A 86 6.22 15.05 -9.79
CA VAL A 86 6.15 13.88 -10.66
C VAL A 86 4.71 13.48 -10.93
N ALA A 87 4.44 12.77 -12.01
CA ALA A 87 3.12 12.24 -12.29
C ALA A 87 2.74 11.15 -11.28
N GLY A 88 1.54 11.23 -10.72
CA GLY A 88 0.99 10.17 -9.86
C GLY A 88 0.35 9.06 -10.70
N VAL A 89 1.05 7.95 -10.87
CA VAL A 89 0.58 6.80 -11.65
C VAL A 89 0.19 5.68 -10.70
N ILE A 90 -1.11 5.33 -10.69
CA ILE A 90 -1.61 4.26 -9.83
C ILE A 90 -1.23 2.90 -10.43
N ARG A 91 -0.50 2.08 -9.66
CA ARG A 91 -0.07 0.74 -10.05
C ARG A 91 -0.15 -0.23 -8.88
N GLN A 92 -0.28 -1.51 -9.18
CA GLN A 92 -0.03 -2.54 -8.17
C GLN A 92 1.46 -2.55 -7.82
N SER A 93 1.79 -2.73 -6.55
CA SER A 93 3.19 -2.85 -6.13
C SER A 93 3.88 -4.00 -6.87
N GLY A 94 5.02 -3.69 -7.50
CA GLY A 94 5.76 -4.57 -8.40
C GLY A 94 5.56 -4.26 -9.89
N ASP A 95 4.55 -3.50 -10.26
CA ASP A 95 4.34 -3.02 -11.63
C ASP A 95 4.86 -1.58 -11.76
N VAL A 96 6.04 -1.46 -12.35
CA VAL A 96 6.72 -0.17 -12.56
C VAL A 96 6.80 0.23 -14.03
N ALA A 97 6.13 -0.51 -14.91
CA ALA A 97 6.12 -0.19 -16.35
C ALA A 97 5.41 1.15 -16.59
N ASP A 98 6.01 1.95 -17.49
CA ASP A 98 5.46 3.25 -17.90
C ASP A 98 5.17 4.22 -16.74
N THR A 99 5.94 4.14 -15.68
CA THR A 99 5.85 5.04 -14.53
C THR A 99 6.98 6.07 -14.57
N PRO A 100 6.79 7.25 -13.94
CA PRO A 100 7.86 8.25 -13.89
C PRO A 100 9.02 7.79 -13.01
N GLY A 101 10.17 8.41 -13.23
CA GLY A 101 11.33 8.29 -12.38
C GLY A 101 11.47 9.44 -11.39
N CYS A 102 12.54 9.39 -10.63
CA CYS A 102 12.97 10.46 -9.72
C CYS A 102 14.46 10.28 -9.39
N LYS A 103 15.02 11.24 -8.68
CA LYS A 103 16.37 11.13 -8.14
C LYS A 103 16.33 10.61 -6.71
N LEU A 104 17.19 9.65 -6.39
CA LEU A 104 17.45 9.14 -5.05
C LEU A 104 18.81 9.63 -4.59
N ILE A 105 18.91 10.07 -3.32
CA ILE A 105 20.14 10.65 -2.77
C ILE A 105 20.42 10.00 -1.41
N ALA A 106 21.66 9.55 -1.21
CA ALA A 106 22.17 9.00 0.04
C ALA A 106 23.55 9.60 0.35
N GLY A 107 23.63 10.54 1.29
CA GLY A 107 24.84 11.27 1.58
C GLY A 107 25.30 12.10 0.38
N ASP A 108 26.48 11.80 -0.12
CA ASP A 108 27.11 12.42 -1.30
C ASP A 108 26.85 11.69 -2.62
N ARG A 109 26.10 10.61 -2.59
CA ARG A 109 25.78 9.79 -3.77
C ARG A 109 24.37 10.06 -4.27
N GLU A 110 24.24 10.11 -5.57
CA GLU A 110 22.98 10.31 -6.26
C GLU A 110 22.75 9.21 -7.29
N LEU A 111 21.51 8.83 -7.48
CA LEU A 111 21.05 7.89 -8.48
C LEU A 111 19.77 8.41 -9.13
N GLU A 112 19.75 8.57 -10.43
CA GLU A 112 18.54 8.86 -11.18
C GLU A 112 17.93 7.55 -11.67
N ILE A 113 16.68 7.28 -11.27
CA ILE A 113 15.88 6.16 -11.78
C ILE A 113 14.94 6.68 -12.84
N GLU A 114 14.92 6.04 -14.00
CA GLU A 114 14.09 6.47 -15.15
C GLU A 114 12.60 6.17 -14.93
N ARG A 115 12.30 5.15 -14.11
CA ARG A 115 10.95 4.69 -13.76
C ARG A 115 10.93 4.15 -12.35
N GLY A 116 9.74 3.88 -11.82
CA GLY A 116 9.57 3.22 -10.52
C GLY A 116 8.79 4.04 -9.50
N VAL A 117 8.42 5.29 -9.80
CA VAL A 117 7.54 6.05 -8.89
C VAL A 117 6.09 5.66 -9.15
N ILE A 118 5.44 5.12 -8.14
CA ILE A 118 4.03 4.71 -8.18
C ILE A 118 3.23 5.30 -7.03
N VAL A 119 1.93 5.40 -7.24
CA VAL A 119 0.94 5.44 -6.18
C VAL A 119 0.39 4.03 -6.05
N ALA A 120 0.68 3.36 -4.94
CA ALA A 120 0.31 1.97 -4.78
C ALA A 120 -1.21 1.81 -4.77
N LYS A 121 -1.75 0.97 -5.66
CA LYS A 121 -3.18 0.66 -5.66
C LYS A 121 -3.56 0.01 -4.33
N ARG A 122 -4.60 0.52 -3.67
CA ARG A 122 -5.09 -0.06 -2.41
C ARG A 122 -5.45 -1.53 -2.58
N HIS A 123 -5.06 -2.35 -1.64
CA HIS A 123 -5.20 -3.80 -1.76
C HIS A 123 -5.34 -4.49 -0.40
N ILE A 124 -5.83 -5.73 -0.45
CA ILE A 124 -5.89 -6.60 0.72
C ILE A 124 -4.93 -7.76 0.49
N HIS A 125 -3.97 -7.92 1.39
CA HIS A 125 -3.20 -9.14 1.50
C HIS A 125 -4.00 -10.18 2.28
N MET A 126 -4.03 -11.42 1.79
CA MET A 126 -4.66 -12.54 2.50
C MET A 126 -4.05 -13.87 2.15
N THR A 127 -4.22 -14.84 3.06
CA THR A 127 -3.86 -16.22 2.78
C THR A 127 -4.92 -16.90 1.89
N PRO A 128 -4.59 -18.02 1.21
CA PRO A 128 -5.60 -18.83 0.54
C PRO A 128 -6.74 -19.29 1.46
N GLY A 129 -6.42 -19.55 2.75
CA GLY A 129 -7.43 -19.92 3.74
C GLY A 129 -8.43 -18.78 4.04
N ASP A 130 -7.96 -17.54 4.09
CA ASP A 130 -8.83 -16.37 4.25
C ASP A 130 -9.67 -16.14 3.00
N ALA A 131 -9.08 -16.28 1.83
CA ALA A 131 -9.78 -16.15 0.55
C ALA A 131 -10.93 -17.14 0.41
N VAL A 132 -10.72 -18.39 0.79
CA VAL A 132 -11.80 -19.41 0.80
C VAL A 132 -12.92 -19.02 1.76
N LYS A 133 -12.60 -18.61 3.00
CA LYS A 133 -13.59 -18.16 4.00
C LYS A 133 -14.41 -16.99 3.50
N MET A 134 -13.78 -16.05 2.80
CA MET A 134 -14.42 -14.84 2.27
C MET A 134 -14.99 -15.02 0.87
N ARG A 135 -14.78 -16.18 0.22
CA ARG A 135 -15.17 -16.49 -1.16
C ARG A 135 -14.65 -15.47 -2.16
N LEU A 136 -13.36 -15.16 -2.07
CA LEU A 136 -12.66 -14.20 -2.92
C LEU A 136 -11.63 -14.88 -3.81
N LYS A 137 -11.30 -14.24 -4.92
CA LYS A 137 -10.29 -14.70 -5.88
C LYS A 137 -9.11 -13.72 -5.90
N ASP A 138 -7.96 -14.23 -6.30
CA ASP A 138 -6.79 -13.37 -6.53
C ASP A 138 -7.08 -12.37 -7.65
N ASN A 139 -6.63 -11.12 -7.46
CA ASN A 139 -6.89 -9.97 -8.32
C ASN A 139 -8.38 -9.57 -8.45
N GLU A 140 -9.29 -10.11 -7.63
CA GLU A 140 -10.65 -9.61 -7.54
C GLU A 140 -10.66 -8.21 -6.96
N GLU A 141 -11.48 -7.30 -7.53
CA GLU A 141 -11.71 -5.98 -6.97
C GLU A 141 -12.96 -5.99 -6.09
N VAL A 142 -12.83 -5.50 -4.89
CA VAL A 142 -13.91 -5.47 -3.89
C VAL A 142 -14.14 -4.06 -3.37
N PHE A 143 -15.27 -3.88 -2.69
CA PHE A 143 -15.56 -2.70 -1.89
C PHE A 143 -15.26 -2.99 -0.43
N VAL A 144 -14.67 -2.02 0.26
CA VAL A 144 -14.38 -2.12 1.70
C VAL A 144 -14.96 -0.91 2.40
N ILE A 145 -15.84 -1.15 3.38
CA ILE A 145 -16.30 -0.10 4.29
C ILE A 145 -15.34 -0.01 5.47
N THR A 146 -14.88 1.19 5.79
CA THR A 146 -14.08 1.45 6.98
C THR A 146 -14.98 1.59 8.21
N GLN A 147 -14.53 1.06 9.35
CA GLN A 147 -15.24 1.20 10.62
C GLN A 147 -14.70 2.42 11.38
N SER A 148 -15.14 3.60 11.00
CA SER A 148 -14.89 4.86 11.69
C SER A 148 -16.23 5.46 12.07
N PHE A 149 -16.37 5.99 13.30
CA PHE A 149 -17.64 6.57 13.77
C PHE A 149 -17.97 7.88 13.06
N ASP A 150 -16.97 8.74 12.81
CA ASP A 150 -17.21 10.10 12.35
C ASP A 150 -16.91 10.31 10.86
N ARG A 151 -16.10 9.44 10.25
CA ARG A 151 -15.63 9.58 8.86
C ARG A 151 -15.58 8.24 8.14
N ALA A 152 -16.59 7.41 8.29
CA ALA A 152 -16.67 6.13 7.57
C ALA A 152 -16.67 6.36 6.04
N LEU A 153 -15.91 5.53 5.33
CA LEU A 153 -15.79 5.56 3.88
C LEU A 153 -16.02 4.17 3.31
N ILE A 154 -16.44 4.14 2.05
CA ILE A 154 -16.42 2.94 1.25
C ILE A 154 -15.36 3.12 0.16
N TYR A 155 -14.32 2.31 0.24
CA TYR A 155 -13.33 2.22 -0.82
C TYR A 155 -13.79 1.24 -1.89
N ALA A 156 -13.90 1.70 -3.13
CA ALA A 156 -14.05 0.87 -4.31
C ALA A 156 -12.67 0.43 -4.84
N ASN A 157 -12.66 -0.52 -5.78
CA ASN A 157 -11.44 -0.97 -6.48
C ASN A 157 -10.31 -1.39 -5.55
N VAL A 158 -10.64 -2.05 -4.45
CA VAL A 158 -9.65 -2.64 -3.54
C VAL A 158 -9.25 -4.00 -4.09
N VAL A 159 -7.99 -4.18 -4.47
CA VAL A 159 -7.53 -5.42 -5.11
C VAL A 159 -7.23 -6.47 -4.04
N VAL A 160 -7.77 -7.67 -4.21
CA VAL A 160 -7.43 -8.84 -3.41
C VAL A 160 -6.14 -9.46 -3.92
N ARG A 161 -5.17 -9.68 -3.03
CA ARG A 161 -3.89 -10.34 -3.31
C ARG A 161 -3.73 -11.55 -2.41
N ILE A 162 -3.57 -12.73 -3.02
CA ILE A 162 -3.54 -14.00 -2.29
C ILE A 162 -2.15 -14.62 -2.38
N SER A 163 -1.55 -14.92 -1.22
CA SER A 163 -0.31 -15.70 -1.12
C SER A 163 -0.25 -16.43 0.23
N TRP A 164 0.43 -17.55 0.28
CA TRP A 164 0.76 -18.25 1.52
C TRP A 164 1.66 -17.41 2.45
N ASP A 165 2.44 -16.50 1.87
CA ASP A 165 3.36 -15.64 2.59
C ASP A 165 2.70 -14.36 3.12
N TYR A 166 1.40 -14.16 2.90
CA TYR A 166 0.69 -12.97 3.34
C TYR A 166 0.02 -13.15 4.70
N ARG A 167 -0.21 -12.02 5.36
CA ARG A 167 -1.07 -11.88 6.54
C ARG A 167 -2.25 -10.97 6.17
N LEU A 168 -3.43 -11.31 6.69
CA LEU A 168 -4.65 -10.55 6.40
C LEU A 168 -4.52 -9.10 6.85
N SER A 169 -4.44 -8.17 5.91
CA SER A 169 -4.53 -6.72 6.12
C SER A 169 -4.82 -6.00 4.82
N MET A 170 -5.52 -4.88 4.91
CA MET A 170 -5.71 -3.92 3.81
C MET A 170 -4.65 -2.84 3.92
N HIS A 171 -4.04 -2.49 2.81
CA HIS A 171 -3.07 -1.40 2.71
C HIS A 171 -3.66 -0.24 1.91
N VAL A 172 -3.52 0.95 2.46
CA VAL A 172 -3.91 2.23 1.87
C VAL A 172 -2.77 3.21 2.01
N ASP A 173 -2.70 4.21 1.13
CA ASP A 173 -1.70 5.27 1.27
C ASP A 173 -2.09 6.31 2.35
N THR A 174 -1.24 7.32 2.54
CA THR A 174 -1.45 8.37 3.54
C THR A 174 -2.67 9.24 3.23
N ASP A 175 -2.93 9.55 1.95
CA ASP A 175 -4.09 10.37 1.56
C ASP A 175 -5.39 9.62 1.83
N GLU A 176 -5.43 8.34 1.51
CA GLU A 176 -6.55 7.46 1.77
C GLU A 176 -6.79 7.26 3.27
N ALA A 177 -5.73 7.03 4.05
CA ALA A 177 -5.82 6.89 5.50
C ALA A 177 -6.36 8.16 6.16
N ASN A 178 -5.89 9.33 5.76
CA ASN A 178 -6.37 10.61 6.27
C ASN A 178 -7.85 10.86 5.96
N ALA A 179 -8.38 10.26 4.91
CA ALA A 179 -9.76 10.46 4.52
C ALA A 179 -10.76 9.83 5.51
N PHE A 180 -10.41 8.76 6.22
CA PHE A 180 -11.28 8.11 7.22
C PHE A 180 -10.82 8.28 8.67
N ALA A 181 -9.85 9.17 8.94
CA ALA A 181 -9.36 9.52 10.29
C ALA A 181 -8.96 8.28 11.12
N SER A 182 -7.83 7.67 10.81
CA SER A 182 -7.38 6.40 11.37
C SER A 182 -6.52 6.55 12.64
N ASP A 183 -7.01 7.23 13.66
CA ASP A 183 -6.22 7.44 14.90
C ASP A 183 -6.11 6.19 15.79
N VAL A 184 -6.94 5.19 15.57
CA VAL A 184 -6.99 3.96 16.38
C VAL A 184 -7.12 2.77 15.44
N ALA A 185 -6.30 1.74 15.59
CA ALA A 185 -6.28 0.47 14.85
C ALA A 185 -7.49 0.24 13.91
N PRO A 186 -7.49 0.85 12.71
CA PRO A 186 -8.68 0.88 11.88
C PRO A 186 -8.95 -0.51 11.30
N THR A 187 -10.22 -0.85 11.17
CA THR A 187 -10.65 -2.08 10.50
C THR A 187 -11.63 -1.78 9.40
N GLY A 188 -11.67 -2.64 8.41
CA GLY A 188 -12.64 -2.61 7.32
C GLY A 188 -13.43 -3.91 7.24
N ALA A 189 -14.54 -3.86 6.55
CA ALA A 189 -15.31 -5.04 6.17
C ALA A 189 -15.57 -5.02 4.66
N ILE A 190 -15.44 -6.19 4.02
CA ILE A 190 -15.70 -6.33 2.59
C ILE A 190 -17.21 -6.29 2.36
N LEU A 191 -17.61 -5.40 1.47
CA LEU A 191 -18.95 -5.35 0.91
C LEU A 191 -18.95 -6.09 -0.43
N LYS A 192 -19.65 -7.21 -0.51
CA LYS A 192 -19.85 -7.90 -1.77
C LYS A 192 -21.02 -7.25 -2.52
N LEU A 193 -20.69 -6.35 -3.44
CA LEU A 193 -21.71 -5.66 -4.23
C LEU A 193 -22.09 -6.41 -5.53
N PHE A 194 -21.44 -7.52 -5.89
CA PHE A 194 -21.64 -8.12 -7.19
C PHE A 194 -21.64 -9.66 -7.18
N ASP A 195 -22.81 -10.23 -6.87
CA ASP A 195 -23.18 -11.57 -7.38
C ASP A 195 -24.17 -11.42 -8.56
N GLY A 196 -24.10 -10.35 -9.34
CA GLY A 196 -25.08 -10.06 -10.40
C GLY A 196 -26.47 -9.65 -9.88
N GLN A 197 -26.64 -9.44 -8.57
CA GLN A 197 -27.86 -8.94 -7.97
C GLN A 197 -27.76 -7.43 -7.77
N THR A 198 -28.76 -6.71 -8.24
CA THR A 198 -28.99 -5.30 -7.92
C THR A 198 -29.43 -5.21 -6.46
N TYR A 199 -28.56 -4.78 -5.57
CA TYR A 199 -28.99 -4.43 -4.22
C TYR A 199 -29.83 -3.14 -4.26
N SER A 200 -31.00 -3.16 -3.62
CA SER A 200 -31.71 -1.92 -3.36
C SER A 200 -30.92 -1.07 -2.35
N LEU A 201 -31.10 0.25 -2.39
CA LEU A 201 -30.50 1.15 -1.38
C LEU A 201 -30.82 0.69 0.05
N GLN A 202 -31.98 0.07 0.27
CA GLN A 202 -32.39 -0.44 1.58
C GLN A 202 -31.55 -1.65 1.99
N GLN A 203 -31.36 -2.63 1.11
CA GLN A 203 -30.50 -3.78 1.37
C GLN A 203 -29.07 -3.36 1.67
N TRP A 204 -28.60 -2.33 0.98
CA TRP A 204 -27.30 -1.73 1.19
C TRP A 204 -27.19 -1.06 2.58
N ALA A 205 -28.22 -0.28 2.98
CA ALA A 205 -28.29 0.33 4.29
C ALA A 205 -28.36 -0.72 5.41
N ASP A 206 -29.10 -1.80 5.22
CA ASP A 206 -29.27 -2.89 6.20
C ASP A 206 -27.94 -3.66 6.38
N GLU A 207 -27.16 -3.91 5.32
CA GLU A 207 -25.85 -4.53 5.45
C GLU A 207 -24.84 -3.63 6.15
N ILE A 208 -24.82 -2.33 5.85
CA ILE A 208 -24.00 -1.33 6.54
C ILE A 208 -24.38 -1.33 8.03
N GLN A 209 -25.67 -1.23 8.36
CA GLN A 209 -26.15 -1.21 9.75
C GLN A 209 -25.79 -2.48 10.51
N SER A 210 -25.88 -3.65 9.87
CA SER A 210 -25.54 -4.94 10.48
C SER A 210 -24.01 -5.09 10.68
N GLY A 211 -23.19 -4.44 9.86
CA GLY A 211 -21.73 -4.40 10.01
C GLY A 211 -21.24 -3.45 11.09
N ILE A 212 -22.01 -2.37 11.38
CA ILE A 212 -21.68 -1.37 12.42
C ILE A 212 -22.07 -1.85 13.82
N ASN A 213 -23.13 -2.65 13.94
CA ASN A 213 -23.67 -3.09 15.24
C ASN A 213 -23.06 -4.41 15.75
N ARG A 214 -21.96 -4.88 15.18
CA ARG A 214 -21.24 -6.10 15.59
C ARG A 214 -19.75 -5.80 15.73
#